data_59bae9c07e3aec32c7795701ff6719fe
#
_entry.id   59bae9c07e3aec32c7795701ff6719fe
#
_cell.length_a   1.000
_cell.length_b   1.000
_cell.length_c   1.000
_cell.angle_alpha   90.00
_cell.angle_beta   90.00
_cell.angle_gamma   90.00
#
_symmetry.space_group_name_H-M   'P 1'
#
loop_
_entity.id
_entity.type
_entity.pdbx_description
1 polymer ?
#
loop_
_entity_poly.entity_id
_entity_poly.type
_entity_poly.pdbx_seq_one_letter_code
_entity_poly.pdbx_strand_id
1 'polypeptide(L)'
;ACKALGIHAQSARTVKPLLEHFLRIAKSEGLDIEPRVVEDAAIQKCMLLGFSDRLAARLDRGTLRCELVHGRRGDLARESVVHGASMFVVAEIREIGKHKGEVQTLLSLATEIDPAWLHEYFPKDFESSVVVLWEPSMRRVVAATQETFRGLMLSAKRLEAPPEAQSA
;
A
#
# COMPACT_ATOMS: atom_id res chain seq x y z
N ALA A 1 21.63 -4.95 23.93
CA ALA A 1 21.66 -5.14 22.47
C ALA A 1 20.31 -4.75 21.82
N CYS A 2 19.15 -5.32 22.17
CA CYS A 2 17.86 -5.04 21.52
C CYS A 2 17.49 -3.55 21.52
N LYS A 3 17.66 -2.85 22.65
CA LYS A 3 17.30 -1.43 22.76
C LYS A 3 18.15 -0.53 21.83
N ALA A 4 19.41 -0.86 21.63
CA ALA A 4 20.29 -0.11 20.72
C ALA A 4 19.91 -0.29 19.24
N LEU A 5 19.19 -1.36 18.91
CA LEU A 5 18.68 -1.67 17.57
C LEU A 5 17.21 -1.28 17.41
N GLY A 6 16.60 -0.58 18.39
CA GLY A 6 15.18 -0.25 18.35
C GLY A 6 14.23 -1.45 18.51
N ILE A 7 14.75 -2.61 18.90
CA ILE A 7 13.98 -3.85 19.03
C ILE A 7 13.35 -3.96 20.42
N HIS A 8 12.03 -4.13 20.46
CA HIS A 8 11.32 -4.41 21.70
C HIS A 8 11.57 -5.87 22.14
N ALA A 9 12.26 -6.03 23.28
CA ALA A 9 12.74 -7.35 23.73
C ALA A 9 11.62 -8.39 23.95
N GLN A 10 10.47 -7.96 24.45
CA GLN A 10 9.29 -8.83 24.63
C GLN A 10 8.78 -9.37 23.30
N SER A 11 8.62 -8.49 22.31
CA SER A 11 8.20 -8.87 20.96
C SER A 11 9.20 -9.83 20.31
N ALA A 12 10.50 -9.58 20.47
CA ALA A 12 11.54 -10.46 19.95
C ALA A 12 11.44 -11.88 20.54
N ARG A 13 11.13 -12.01 21.82
CA ARG A 13 10.93 -13.32 22.48
C ARG A 13 9.71 -14.07 21.91
N THR A 14 8.66 -13.33 21.57
CA THR A 14 7.44 -13.92 20.98
C THR A 14 7.67 -14.35 19.53
N VAL A 15 8.44 -13.56 18.77
CA VAL A 15 8.71 -13.83 17.36
C VAL A 15 9.67 -15.03 17.17
N LYS A 16 10.64 -15.24 18.07
CA LYS A 16 11.63 -16.30 17.93
C LYS A 16 11.03 -17.71 17.72
N PRO A 17 10.08 -18.20 18.53
CA PRO A 17 9.47 -19.51 18.32
C PRO A 17 8.71 -19.61 16.99
N LEU A 18 8.09 -18.50 16.54
CA LEU A 18 7.41 -18.44 15.25
C LEU A 18 8.41 -18.58 14.09
N LEU A 19 9.54 -17.87 14.16
CA LEU A 19 10.60 -18.02 13.17
C LEU A 19 11.09 -19.46 13.09
N GLU A 20 11.40 -20.10 14.22
CA GLU A 20 11.84 -21.50 14.28
C GLU A 20 10.78 -22.46 13.69
N HIS A 21 9.51 -22.16 13.91
CA HIS A 21 8.40 -22.93 13.34
C HIS A 21 8.35 -22.79 11.82
N PHE A 22 8.40 -21.56 11.28
CA PHE A 22 8.39 -21.32 9.84
C PHE A 22 9.63 -21.89 9.14
N LEU A 23 10.81 -21.80 9.75
CA LEU A 23 12.02 -22.43 9.19
C LEU A 23 11.88 -23.96 9.09
N ARG A 24 11.25 -24.61 10.07
CA ARG A 24 10.98 -26.07 9.97
C ARG A 24 10.02 -26.38 8.82
N ILE A 25 8.96 -25.60 8.64
CA ILE A 25 8.03 -25.76 7.51
C ILE A 25 8.78 -25.56 6.19
N ALA A 26 9.53 -24.48 6.06
CA ALA A 26 10.30 -24.19 4.86
C ALA A 26 11.24 -25.35 4.49
N LYS A 27 11.94 -25.90 5.49
CA LYS A 27 12.81 -27.06 5.31
C LYS A 27 12.03 -28.30 4.88
N SER A 28 10.83 -28.57 5.44
CA SER A 28 10.01 -29.71 5.05
C SER A 28 9.48 -29.59 3.62
N GLU A 29 9.28 -28.36 3.14
CA GLU A 29 8.89 -28.03 1.76
C GLU A 29 10.08 -27.98 0.78
N GLY A 30 11.29 -28.33 1.23
CA GLY A 30 12.49 -28.36 0.39
C GLY A 30 13.06 -26.99 0.05
N LEU A 31 12.65 -25.94 0.77
CA LEU A 31 13.19 -24.58 0.59
C LEU A 31 14.55 -24.44 1.22
N ASP A 32 15.43 -23.66 0.60
CA ASP A 32 16.71 -23.28 1.15
C ASP A 32 16.52 -22.29 2.31
N ILE A 33 17.00 -22.69 3.50
CA ILE A 33 16.89 -21.91 4.74
C ILE A 33 18.21 -21.31 5.20
N GLU A 34 19.27 -21.42 4.39
CA GLU A 34 20.58 -20.87 4.75
C GLU A 34 20.50 -19.32 4.83
N PRO A 35 21.05 -18.74 5.89
CA PRO A 35 21.08 -17.29 6.05
C PRO A 35 21.80 -16.62 4.88
N ARG A 36 21.17 -15.65 4.23
CA ARG A 36 21.73 -14.88 3.13
C ARG A 36 21.51 -13.39 3.38
N VAL A 37 22.38 -12.59 2.81
CA VAL A 37 22.08 -11.15 2.66
C VAL A 37 20.99 -11.02 1.61
N VAL A 38 19.88 -10.42 1.99
CA VAL A 38 18.72 -10.23 1.14
C VAL A 38 18.59 -8.75 0.84
N GLU A 39 18.34 -8.39 -0.40
CA GLU A 39 18.04 -7.02 -0.80
C GLU A 39 16.68 -6.57 -0.24
N ASP A 40 16.57 -5.32 0.16
CA ASP A 40 15.33 -4.74 0.70
C ASP A 40 14.14 -4.95 -0.25
N ALA A 41 14.37 -4.82 -1.56
CA ALA A 41 13.35 -5.06 -2.58
C ALA A 41 12.72 -6.47 -2.51
N ALA A 42 13.52 -7.51 -2.18
CA ALA A 42 12.97 -8.86 -2.03
C ALA A 42 12.04 -8.95 -0.82
N ILE A 43 12.39 -8.29 0.30
CA ILE A 43 11.53 -8.23 1.49
C ILE A 43 10.24 -7.46 1.18
N GLN A 44 10.36 -6.30 0.50
CA GLN A 44 9.22 -5.49 0.10
C GLN A 44 8.27 -6.25 -0.83
N LYS A 45 8.79 -7.02 -1.80
CA LYS A 45 8.00 -7.91 -2.66
C LYS A 45 7.27 -8.99 -1.86
N CYS A 46 7.93 -9.62 -0.89
CA CYS A 46 7.28 -10.58 0.01
C CYS A 46 6.14 -9.93 0.82
N MET A 47 6.35 -8.70 1.31
CA MET A 47 5.31 -7.95 2.01
C MET A 47 4.15 -7.61 1.09
N LEU A 48 4.40 -7.21 -0.15
CA LEU A 48 3.36 -6.95 -1.13
C LEU A 48 2.53 -8.22 -1.42
N LEU A 49 3.19 -9.34 -1.66
CA LEU A 49 2.49 -10.62 -1.93
C LEU A 49 1.67 -11.10 -0.74
N GLY A 50 2.19 -10.95 0.48
CA GLY A 50 1.51 -11.39 1.70
C GLY A 50 0.36 -10.47 2.15
N PHE A 51 0.38 -9.19 1.79
CA PHE A 51 -0.56 -8.18 2.27
C PHE A 51 -1.16 -7.33 1.15
N SER A 52 -1.30 -7.86 -0.06
CA SER A 52 -1.84 -7.14 -1.21
C SER A 52 -3.27 -6.65 -1.02
N ASP A 53 -4.04 -7.28 -0.11
CA ASP A 53 -5.38 -6.87 0.32
C ASP A 53 -5.38 -5.65 1.25
N ARG A 54 -4.19 -5.18 1.65
CA ARG A 54 -3.95 -4.04 2.53
C ARG A 54 -3.03 -3.00 1.87
N LEU A 55 -3.01 -2.99 0.54
CA LEU A 55 -2.34 -1.94 -0.21
C LEU A 55 -3.03 -0.61 0.05
N ALA A 56 -2.24 0.43 0.26
CA ALA A 56 -2.69 1.78 0.54
C ALA A 56 -1.91 2.80 -0.27
N ALA A 57 -2.59 3.88 -0.68
CA ALA A 57 -1.98 5.05 -1.29
C ALA A 57 -2.28 6.30 -0.46
N ARG A 58 -1.33 7.23 -0.42
CA ARG A 58 -1.52 8.54 0.19
C ARG A 58 -2.47 9.37 -0.66
N LEU A 59 -3.49 9.96 -0.04
CA LEU A 59 -4.41 10.87 -0.74
C LEU A 59 -3.72 12.19 -1.14
N ASP A 60 -2.83 12.65 -0.29
CA ASP A 60 -2.00 13.84 -0.54
C ASP A 60 -0.69 13.77 0.27
N ARG A 61 0.29 14.63 -0.10
CA ARG A 61 1.58 14.67 0.59
C ARG A 61 1.56 15.41 1.93
N GLY A 62 0.53 16.20 2.19
CA GLY A 62 0.42 17.06 3.37
C GLY A 62 -0.26 16.39 4.56
N THR A 63 -0.98 15.29 4.34
CA THR A 63 -1.70 14.57 5.39
C THR A 63 -1.25 13.12 5.51
N LEU A 64 -1.64 12.47 6.61
CA LEU A 64 -1.43 11.03 6.81
C LEU A 64 -2.61 10.19 6.27
N ARG A 65 -3.59 10.85 5.64
CA ARG A 65 -4.77 10.18 5.10
C ARG A 65 -4.41 9.29 3.93
N CYS A 66 -4.94 8.08 3.96
CA CYS A 66 -4.71 7.07 2.95
C CYS A 66 -6.02 6.46 2.49
N GLU A 67 -6.04 6.07 1.24
CA GLU A 67 -7.04 5.19 0.68
C GLU A 67 -6.43 3.80 0.49
N LEU A 68 -7.18 2.77 0.83
CA LEU A 68 -6.77 1.38 0.66
C LEU A 68 -7.59 0.74 -0.45
N VAL A 69 -7.12 -0.39 -0.94
CA VAL A 69 -7.92 -1.28 -1.80
C VAL A 69 -9.30 -1.54 -1.20
N HIS A 70 -10.27 -1.80 -2.06
CA HIS A 70 -11.69 -2.01 -1.70
C HIS A 70 -12.36 -0.79 -1.03
N GLY A 71 -11.92 0.43 -1.38
CA GLY A 71 -12.55 1.68 -0.95
C GLY A 71 -12.44 2.01 0.54
N ARG A 72 -11.59 1.30 1.29
CA ARG A 72 -11.35 1.58 2.71
C ARG A 72 -10.47 2.81 2.86
N ARG A 73 -10.54 3.47 4.02
CA ARG A 73 -9.72 4.64 4.35
C ARG A 73 -9.13 4.49 5.74
N GLY A 74 -7.95 5.11 5.93
CA GLY A 74 -7.28 5.13 7.23
C GLY A 74 -6.19 6.20 7.26
N ASP A 75 -5.61 6.37 8.43
CA ASP A 75 -4.51 7.30 8.65
C ASP A 75 -3.22 6.51 8.90
N LEU A 76 -2.15 6.86 8.19
CA LEU A 76 -0.83 6.30 8.44
C LEU A 76 -0.35 6.71 9.84
N ALA A 77 0.18 5.76 10.60
CA ALA A 77 0.72 6.01 11.92
C ALA A 77 1.84 7.08 11.86
N ARG A 78 1.83 8.01 12.81
CA ARG A 78 2.80 9.12 12.85
C ARG A 78 4.25 8.66 13.02
N GLU A 79 4.45 7.54 13.69
CA GLU A 79 5.74 6.89 13.90
C GLU A 79 6.22 6.06 12.70
N SER A 80 5.44 5.97 11.63
CA SER A 80 5.82 5.24 10.41
C SER A 80 7.05 5.88 9.76
N VAL A 81 7.90 5.05 9.19
CA VAL A 81 9.10 5.49 8.46
C VAL A 81 8.83 5.74 6.97
N VAL A 82 7.66 5.36 6.46
CA VAL A 82 7.30 5.47 5.03
C VAL A 82 6.51 6.75 4.69
N HIS A 83 6.73 7.84 5.44
CA HIS A 83 5.99 9.10 5.21
C HIS A 83 6.22 9.70 3.82
N GLY A 84 7.35 9.42 3.19
CA GLY A 84 7.68 9.88 1.85
C GLY A 84 7.07 9.04 0.73
N ALA A 85 6.65 7.83 1.03
CA ALA A 85 6.11 6.90 0.05
C ALA A 85 4.70 7.32 -0.40
N SER A 86 4.44 7.22 -1.69
CA SER A 86 3.10 7.42 -2.25
C SER A 86 2.22 6.18 -2.09
N MET A 87 2.84 4.99 -2.06
CA MET A 87 2.17 3.69 -1.99
C MET A 87 2.94 2.73 -1.09
N PHE A 88 2.20 1.95 -0.31
CA PHE A 88 2.76 0.99 0.63
C PHE A 88 1.73 -0.09 1.00
N VAL A 89 2.20 -1.20 1.53
CA VAL A 89 1.35 -2.20 2.18
C VAL A 89 1.43 -2.07 3.70
N VAL A 90 0.36 -2.40 4.40
CA VAL A 90 0.31 -2.35 5.87
C VAL A 90 0.11 -3.74 6.46
N ALA A 91 0.99 -4.15 7.36
CA ALA A 91 0.84 -5.43 8.04
C ALA A 91 -0.17 -5.35 9.20
N GLU A 92 -0.43 -4.16 9.74
CA GLU A 92 -1.36 -3.98 10.85
C GLU A 92 -2.36 -2.84 10.58
N ILE A 93 -3.65 -3.15 10.73
CA ILE A 93 -4.76 -2.19 10.69
C ILE A 93 -5.45 -2.26 12.04
N ARG A 94 -5.54 -1.13 12.74
CA ARG A 94 -6.20 -1.01 14.05
C ARG A 94 -7.32 0.01 14.00
N GLU A 95 -8.45 -0.32 14.60
CA GLU A 95 -9.52 0.63 14.85
C GLU A 95 -9.39 1.19 16.27
N ILE A 96 -9.29 2.51 16.35
CA ILE A 96 -9.16 3.23 17.63
C ILE A 96 -10.43 4.06 17.80
N GLY A 97 -11.15 3.80 18.89
CA GLY A 97 -12.32 4.61 19.25
C GLY A 97 -11.90 6.03 19.63
N LYS A 98 -12.51 7.02 19.01
CA LYS A 98 -12.43 8.43 19.42
C LYS A 98 -13.59 8.79 20.33
N HIS A 99 -13.41 9.88 21.08
CA HIS A 99 -14.51 10.49 21.82
C HIS A 99 -15.70 10.76 20.85
N LYS A 100 -16.93 10.47 21.29
CA LYS A 100 -18.20 10.62 20.55
C LYS A 100 -18.55 9.51 19.53
N GLY A 101 -17.99 8.31 19.68
CA GLY A 101 -18.37 7.16 18.83
C GLY A 101 -17.74 7.15 17.43
N GLU A 102 -16.85 8.08 17.13
CA GLU A 102 -16.06 8.02 15.90
C GLU A 102 -14.96 6.95 16.02
N VAL A 103 -14.79 6.16 14.98
CA VAL A 103 -13.71 5.18 14.86
C VAL A 103 -12.66 5.73 13.90
N GLN A 104 -11.40 5.72 14.33
CA GLN A 104 -10.26 6.02 13.47
C GLN A 104 -9.57 4.71 13.10
N THR A 105 -9.38 4.49 11.81
CA THR A 105 -8.58 3.38 11.29
C THR A 105 -7.12 3.82 11.22
N LEU A 106 -6.25 3.21 12.02
CA LEU A 106 -4.81 3.47 12.05
C LEU A 106 -4.09 2.37 11.26
N LEU A 107 -3.20 2.81 10.36
CA LEU A 107 -2.37 1.97 9.50
C LEU A 107 -0.95 1.94 10.06
N SER A 108 -0.49 0.78 10.49
CA SER A 108 0.83 0.58 11.11
C SER A 108 1.63 -0.51 10.42
N LEU A 109 2.92 -0.59 10.73
CA LEU A 109 3.86 -1.54 10.13
C LEU A 109 3.80 -1.48 8.60
N ALA A 110 3.91 -0.26 8.08
CA ALA A 110 3.85 0.00 6.65
C ALA A 110 5.21 -0.28 5.98
N THR A 111 5.15 -0.86 4.79
CA THR A 111 6.31 -1.15 3.94
C THR A 111 6.06 -0.51 2.58
N GLU A 112 6.95 0.39 2.16
CA GLU A 112 6.92 0.99 0.83
C GLU A 112 7.05 -0.06 -0.25
N ILE A 113 6.32 0.12 -1.35
CA ILE A 113 6.39 -0.77 -2.52
C ILE A 113 6.56 0.05 -3.80
N ASP A 114 7.19 -0.57 -4.80
CA ASP A 114 7.21 -0.03 -6.15
C ASP A 114 5.90 -0.37 -6.86
N PRO A 115 5.13 0.63 -7.35
CA PRO A 115 3.90 0.40 -8.08
C PRO A 115 4.04 -0.52 -9.31
N ALA A 116 5.22 -0.58 -9.93
CA ALA A 116 5.47 -1.46 -11.07
C ALA A 116 5.29 -2.93 -10.72
N TRP A 117 5.54 -3.33 -9.46
CA TRP A 117 5.34 -4.71 -9.02
C TRP A 117 3.88 -5.14 -8.99
N LEU A 118 2.93 -4.20 -8.94
CA LEU A 118 1.51 -4.54 -9.04
C LEU A 118 1.18 -5.13 -10.41
N HIS A 119 1.72 -4.55 -11.49
CA HIS A 119 1.55 -5.09 -12.84
C HIS A 119 2.28 -6.43 -13.02
N GLU A 120 3.44 -6.59 -12.38
CA GLU A 120 4.23 -7.83 -12.43
C GLU A 120 3.48 -9.01 -11.78
N TYR A 121 2.92 -8.79 -10.57
CA TYR A 121 2.37 -9.89 -9.77
C TYR A 121 0.85 -10.03 -9.85
N PHE A 122 0.12 -8.96 -10.17
CA PHE A 122 -1.35 -8.93 -10.16
C PHE A 122 -1.95 -8.32 -11.43
N PRO A 123 -1.53 -8.73 -12.64
CA PRO A 123 -1.95 -8.09 -13.90
C PRO A 123 -3.46 -8.15 -14.14
N LYS A 124 -4.17 -9.08 -13.50
CA LYS A 124 -5.63 -9.29 -13.66
C LYS A 124 -6.48 -8.41 -12.72
N ASP A 125 -5.87 -7.72 -11.77
CA ASP A 125 -6.56 -6.97 -10.73
C ASP A 125 -6.68 -5.47 -11.07
N PHE A 126 -6.33 -5.11 -12.31
CA PHE A 126 -6.45 -3.75 -12.84
C PHE A 126 -7.74 -3.57 -13.60
N GLU A 127 -8.35 -2.41 -13.40
CA GLU A 127 -9.50 -1.95 -14.16
C GLU A 127 -9.17 -0.60 -14.78
N SER A 128 -9.55 -0.42 -16.03
CA SER A 128 -9.46 0.87 -16.72
C SER A 128 -10.85 1.33 -17.13
N SER A 129 -11.19 2.56 -16.78
CA SER A 129 -12.48 3.16 -17.09
C SER A 129 -12.33 4.62 -17.54
N VAL A 130 -13.27 5.09 -18.33
CA VAL A 130 -13.38 6.51 -18.66
C VAL A 130 -14.30 7.16 -17.63
N VAL A 131 -13.78 8.17 -16.96
CA VAL A 131 -14.53 8.95 -15.96
C VAL A 131 -14.61 10.40 -16.36
N VAL A 132 -15.64 11.06 -15.88
CA VAL A 132 -15.85 12.50 -16.08
C VAL A 132 -15.45 13.22 -14.81
N LEU A 133 -14.46 14.11 -14.90
CA LEU A 133 -13.89 14.83 -13.78
C LEU A 133 -14.11 16.35 -13.95
N TRP A 134 -14.37 17.03 -12.83
CA TRP A 134 -14.32 18.48 -12.76
C TRP A 134 -12.87 18.95 -12.63
N GLU A 135 -12.41 19.76 -13.59
CA GLU A 135 -11.07 20.37 -13.60
C GLU A 135 -11.17 21.82 -13.08
N PRO A 136 -10.82 22.08 -11.81
CA PRO A 136 -10.98 23.40 -11.20
C PRO A 136 -10.15 24.48 -11.87
N SER A 137 -8.94 24.15 -12.35
CA SER A 137 -8.01 25.09 -12.98
C SER A 137 -8.57 25.67 -14.27
N MET A 138 -9.35 24.86 -15.02
CA MET A 138 -9.98 25.25 -16.28
C MET A 138 -11.47 25.53 -16.15
N ARG A 139 -12.05 25.34 -14.95
CA ARG A 139 -13.49 25.50 -14.67
C ARG A 139 -14.38 24.75 -15.68
N ARG A 140 -13.96 23.54 -16.05
CA ARG A 140 -14.68 22.71 -17.03
C ARG A 140 -14.66 21.23 -16.64
N VAL A 141 -15.56 20.50 -17.24
CA VAL A 141 -15.62 19.05 -17.16
C VAL A 141 -14.68 18.46 -18.22
N VAL A 142 -13.88 17.47 -17.83
CA VAL A 142 -12.95 16.76 -18.71
C VAL A 142 -13.16 15.25 -18.58
N ALA A 143 -13.01 14.54 -19.68
CA ALA A 143 -12.93 13.10 -19.65
C ALA A 143 -11.48 12.66 -19.30
N ALA A 144 -11.36 11.64 -18.48
CA ALA A 144 -10.07 11.06 -18.13
C ALA A 144 -10.17 9.54 -18.14
N THR A 145 -9.11 8.88 -18.59
CA THR A 145 -8.93 7.45 -18.34
C THR A 145 -8.38 7.27 -16.94
N GLN A 146 -9.10 6.55 -16.13
CA GLN A 146 -8.72 6.18 -14.78
C GLN A 146 -8.28 4.73 -14.76
N GLU A 147 -7.15 4.47 -14.11
CA GLU A 147 -6.68 3.13 -13.82
C GLU A 147 -6.79 2.86 -12.32
N THR A 148 -7.40 1.75 -11.97
CA THR A 148 -7.57 1.33 -10.57
C THR A 148 -7.00 -0.07 -10.37
N PHE A 149 -6.53 -0.33 -9.15
CA PHE A 149 -6.15 -1.66 -8.68
C PHE A 149 -7.06 -2.04 -7.51
N ARG A 150 -7.92 -3.03 -7.70
CA ARG A 150 -8.93 -3.45 -6.70
C ARG A 150 -9.70 -2.27 -6.09
N GLY A 151 -10.12 -1.33 -6.94
CA GLY A 151 -10.83 -0.12 -6.55
C GLY A 151 -9.98 1.02 -5.97
N LEU A 152 -8.68 0.84 -5.77
CA LEU A 152 -7.76 1.91 -5.41
C LEU A 152 -7.31 2.66 -6.67
N MET A 153 -7.52 3.96 -6.72
CA MET A 153 -7.10 4.79 -7.85
C MET A 153 -5.58 4.93 -7.90
N LEU A 154 -4.98 4.51 -9.00
CA LEU A 154 -3.54 4.61 -9.23
C LEU A 154 -3.18 5.81 -10.10
N SER A 155 -3.93 6.02 -11.16
CA SER A 155 -3.70 7.12 -12.10
C SER A 155 -5.00 7.60 -12.72
N ALA A 156 -5.03 8.88 -13.09
CA ALA A 156 -6.04 9.44 -13.96
C ALA A 156 -5.34 10.27 -15.03
N LYS A 157 -5.49 9.88 -16.30
CA LYS A 157 -4.92 10.57 -17.45
C LYS A 157 -6.05 11.24 -18.24
N ARG A 158 -5.92 12.54 -18.44
CA ARG A 158 -6.88 13.28 -19.24
C ARG A 158 -6.91 12.74 -20.67
N LEU A 159 -8.11 12.55 -21.19
CA LEU A 159 -8.32 12.29 -22.61
C LEU A 159 -8.25 13.63 -23.36
N GLU A 160 -7.39 13.70 -24.36
CA GLU A 160 -7.41 14.80 -25.30
C GLU A 160 -8.68 14.69 -26.15
N ALA A 161 -9.41 15.80 -26.28
CA ALA A 161 -10.55 15.83 -27.18
C ALA A 161 -10.04 15.62 -28.61
N PRO A 162 -10.68 14.76 -29.41
CA PRO A 162 -10.29 14.60 -30.81
C PRO A 162 -10.33 15.98 -31.52
N PRO A 163 -9.42 16.23 -32.44
CA PRO A 163 -9.28 17.55 -33.08
C PRO A 163 -10.58 18.07 -33.71
N GLU A 164 -11.48 17.19 -34.09
CA GLU A 164 -12.81 17.55 -34.67
C GLU A 164 -13.78 18.14 -33.64
N ALA A 165 -13.58 17.90 -32.33
CA ALA A 165 -14.43 18.46 -31.27
C ALA A 165 -13.94 19.84 -30.75
N GLN A 166 -12.84 20.34 -31.27
CA GLN A 166 -12.28 21.65 -30.88
C GLN A 166 -12.74 22.82 -31.75
N SER A 167 -13.52 22.55 -32.79
CA SER A 167 -13.94 23.54 -33.77
C SER A 167 -15.46 23.81 -33.77
N ALA A 168 -16.15 23.61 -32.64
CA ALA A 168 -17.56 23.98 -32.47
C ALA A 168 -17.70 25.09 -31.43
#